data_8449889b8a85d89a32a9dfc5b8d6d779
#
_entry.id   8449889b8a85d89a32a9dfc5b8d6d779
#
_cell.length_a   1.000
_cell.length_b   1.000
_cell.length_c   1.000
_cell.angle_alpha   90.00
_cell.angle_beta   90.00
_cell.angle_gamma   90.00
#
_symmetry.space_group_name_H-M   'P 1'
#
loop_
_entity.id
_entity.type
_entity.pdbx_description
1 polymer ?
#
loop_
_entity_poly.entity_id
_entity_poly.type
_entity_poly.pdbx_seq_one_letter_code
_entity_poly.pdbx_strand_id
1 'polypeptide(L)'
;LYSMSYIPQNEHKQFMLIMMMFVTSMLLLINSNNIIFMLLGWDGLGISSYMLVILYQNPKSASSGTITILSNRVGDALIIISISLMMMTSSWEFFLIGKNSKMILIMLILASCTKSAQFPFSAWLPAAMAAPTPISALVHSSTLVTAGVFLMIRLTQYSNVNVIFILMIMSSMTTLYASMTACWEQDMKKIIAFSTLSQIAMMMFTISLSNPNVAFFHLITHALFKSMMFMSAGMIISNSSYQDMRHMGSMMKTSPIISTVMGTSLLALMGMPFMSGFFSKDMILEMMMSSLFMQIISLMMISSVAMTTIYSLRMAKLTFKMLLKSKTDSTISPDNFMEIPLLMMMPMSIIAGVMISWSAFPTQSFMLPFSLKMSILFMLTTGLILATMMIYKSKSFLKLGFMLITIWFINSMSTKPFYKIFKKMMMILNFDKNWQEMYGPNMIFYTYKNITHKPSLSMKSPLFMMLMLSALLMIILIMV
;
A
#
# COMPACT_ATOMS: atom_id res chain seq x y z
N LEU A 1 -0.38 -20.88 9.14
CA LEU A 1 -1.63 -21.61 9.40
C LEU A 1 -2.79 -20.99 8.62
N TYR A 2 -3.12 -19.73 8.86
CA TYR A 2 -4.21 -19.02 8.20
C TYR A 2 -4.12 -19.04 6.66
N SER A 3 -2.94 -18.85 6.10
CA SER A 3 -2.73 -18.83 4.66
C SER A 3 -2.93 -20.19 4.00
N MET A 4 -2.63 -21.27 4.70
CA MET A 4 -2.79 -22.64 4.24
C MET A 4 -4.25 -23.01 4.01
N SER A 5 -5.15 -22.53 4.85
CA SER A 5 -6.58 -22.82 4.73
C SER A 5 -7.32 -21.87 3.77
N TYR A 6 -6.77 -20.63 3.60
CA TYR A 6 -7.42 -19.61 2.75
C TYR A 6 -7.21 -19.82 1.25
N ILE A 7 -6.06 -20.37 0.84
CA ILE A 7 -5.68 -20.52 -0.57
C ILE A 7 -5.98 -21.95 -1.05
N PRO A 8 -6.48 -22.13 -2.30
CA PRO A 8 -6.76 -23.45 -2.84
C PRO A 8 -5.47 -24.30 -2.95
N GLN A 9 -5.59 -25.61 -2.73
CA GLN A 9 -4.47 -26.55 -2.61
C GLN A 9 -3.49 -26.54 -3.80
N ASN A 10 -3.98 -26.27 -5.00
CA ASN A 10 -3.17 -26.27 -6.22
C ASN A 10 -2.09 -25.17 -6.24
N GLU A 11 -2.29 -24.07 -5.55
CA GLU A 11 -1.40 -22.91 -5.56
C GLU A 11 -0.52 -22.81 -4.30
N HIS A 12 -0.70 -23.72 -3.32
CA HIS A 12 -0.03 -23.62 -2.01
C HIS A 12 1.50 -23.58 -2.10
N LYS A 13 2.10 -24.42 -2.92
CA LYS A 13 3.57 -24.55 -3.01
C LYS A 13 4.20 -23.24 -3.51
N GLN A 14 3.66 -22.70 -4.61
CA GLN A 14 4.17 -21.43 -5.18
C GLN A 14 3.95 -20.26 -4.22
N PHE A 15 2.78 -20.19 -3.62
CA PHE A 15 2.45 -19.16 -2.66
C PHE A 15 3.41 -19.17 -1.46
N MET A 16 3.61 -20.34 -0.84
CA MET A 16 4.51 -20.46 0.32
C MET A 16 5.95 -20.10 -0.02
N LEU A 17 6.44 -20.50 -1.20
CA LEU A 17 7.78 -20.17 -1.63
C LEU A 17 7.97 -18.64 -1.78
N ILE A 18 7.03 -17.95 -2.44
CA ILE A 18 7.11 -16.50 -2.62
C ILE A 18 6.97 -15.77 -1.28
N MET A 19 6.12 -16.26 -0.38
CA MET A 19 6.00 -15.72 0.98
C MET A 19 7.29 -15.87 1.78
N MET A 20 7.97 -17.00 1.69
CA MET A 20 9.27 -17.21 2.35
C MET A 20 10.34 -16.29 1.76
N MET A 21 10.37 -16.11 0.44
CA MET A 21 11.26 -15.12 -0.20
C MET A 21 10.99 -13.69 0.30
N PHE A 22 9.73 -13.35 0.51
CA PHE A 22 9.36 -12.05 1.06
C PHE A 22 9.87 -11.88 2.51
N VAL A 23 9.70 -12.89 3.36
CA VAL A 23 10.18 -12.86 4.75
C VAL A 23 11.72 -12.77 4.81
N THR A 24 12.42 -13.55 4.00
CA THR A 24 13.90 -13.50 3.96
C THR A 24 14.42 -12.15 3.49
N SER A 25 13.77 -11.52 2.50
CA SER A 25 14.13 -10.16 2.06
C SER A 25 13.93 -9.10 3.14
N MET A 26 12.90 -9.25 3.98
CA MET A 26 12.68 -8.36 5.13
C MET A 26 13.73 -8.55 6.22
N LEU A 27 14.13 -9.79 6.51
CA LEU A 27 15.21 -10.08 7.44
C LEU A 27 16.55 -9.49 6.98
N LEU A 28 16.86 -9.58 5.68
CA LEU A 28 18.05 -8.93 5.11
C LEU A 28 18.01 -7.41 5.29
N LEU A 29 16.85 -6.78 5.07
CA LEU A 29 16.68 -5.34 5.25
C LEU A 29 16.92 -4.93 6.72
N ILE A 30 16.37 -5.67 7.68
CA ILE A 30 16.49 -5.34 9.10
C ILE A 30 17.93 -5.48 9.60
N ASN A 31 18.63 -6.55 9.19
CA ASN A 31 19.99 -6.85 9.64
C ASN A 31 21.07 -6.03 8.90
N SER A 32 20.70 -5.29 7.84
CA SER A 32 21.67 -4.51 7.06
C SER A 32 22.15 -3.28 7.83
N ASN A 33 23.46 -3.06 7.93
CA ASN A 33 24.06 -1.83 8.45
C ASN A 33 24.45 -0.87 7.32
N ASN A 34 24.73 -1.40 6.13
CA ASN A 34 25.15 -0.64 4.96
C ASN A 34 23.96 -0.42 4.03
N ILE A 35 23.93 0.74 3.34
CA ILE A 35 22.86 1.07 2.39
C ILE A 35 22.81 0.10 1.21
N ILE A 36 23.95 -0.45 0.78
CA ILE A 36 24.02 -1.43 -0.33
C ILE A 36 23.33 -2.74 0.08
N PHE A 37 23.61 -3.27 1.27
CA PHE A 37 22.92 -4.48 1.79
C PHE A 37 21.44 -4.21 2.04
N MET A 38 21.09 -3.01 2.49
CA MET A 38 19.71 -2.61 2.62
C MET A 38 18.98 -2.61 1.26
N LEU A 39 19.64 -2.17 0.18
CA LEU A 39 19.06 -2.15 -1.16
C LEU A 39 18.73 -3.57 -1.65
N LEU A 40 19.55 -4.58 -1.35
CA LEU A 40 19.24 -5.98 -1.68
C LEU A 40 17.91 -6.44 -1.02
N GLY A 41 17.74 -6.18 0.28
CA GLY A 41 16.49 -6.48 0.98
C GLY A 41 15.31 -5.65 0.45
N TRP A 42 15.55 -4.39 0.13
CA TRP A 42 14.58 -3.46 -0.40
C TRP A 42 14.06 -3.89 -1.80
N ASP A 43 14.94 -4.27 -2.72
CA ASP A 43 14.56 -4.78 -4.04
C ASP A 43 13.87 -6.15 -3.95
N GLY A 44 14.38 -7.03 -3.08
CA GLY A 44 13.75 -8.32 -2.82
C GLY A 44 12.29 -8.19 -2.35
N LEU A 45 12.00 -7.23 -1.46
CA LEU A 45 10.64 -6.91 -1.05
C LEU A 45 9.77 -6.40 -2.21
N GLY A 46 10.35 -5.59 -3.11
CA GLY A 46 9.64 -5.06 -4.27
C GLY A 46 9.21 -6.16 -5.24
N ILE A 47 10.13 -7.06 -5.59
CA ILE A 47 9.88 -8.15 -6.54
C ILE A 47 8.92 -9.19 -5.95
N SER A 48 9.15 -9.63 -4.72
CA SER A 48 8.30 -10.62 -4.08
C SER A 48 6.87 -10.11 -3.86
N SER A 49 6.68 -8.84 -3.50
CA SER A 49 5.36 -8.24 -3.38
C SER A 49 4.62 -8.16 -4.72
N TYR A 50 5.32 -7.86 -5.81
CA TYR A 50 4.75 -7.86 -7.15
C TYR A 50 4.22 -9.25 -7.54
N MET A 51 5.03 -10.30 -7.34
CA MET A 51 4.62 -11.69 -7.61
C MET A 51 3.38 -12.07 -6.79
N LEU A 52 3.33 -11.67 -5.52
CA LEU A 52 2.19 -11.94 -4.64
C LEU A 52 0.92 -11.20 -5.07
N VAL A 53 1.00 -9.99 -5.61
CA VAL A 53 -0.18 -9.23 -6.09
C VAL A 53 -0.76 -9.86 -7.35
N ILE A 54 0.06 -10.41 -8.25
CA ILE A 54 -0.39 -11.00 -9.53
C ILE A 54 -0.86 -12.46 -9.37
N LEU A 55 -0.81 -13.03 -8.21
CA LEU A 55 -1.11 -14.44 -7.96
C LEU A 55 -2.41 -14.93 -8.64
N TYR A 56 -3.47 -14.14 -8.64
CA TYR A 56 -4.74 -14.49 -9.29
C TYR A 56 -4.79 -14.31 -10.81
N GLN A 57 -3.74 -13.79 -11.46
CA GLN A 57 -3.61 -13.61 -12.92
C GLN A 57 -4.82 -12.91 -13.61
N ASN A 58 -5.59 -12.12 -12.87
CA ASN A 58 -6.70 -11.34 -13.40
C ASN A 58 -6.21 -10.01 -14.01
N PRO A 59 -6.92 -9.40 -15.02
CA PRO A 59 -6.52 -8.11 -15.56
C PRO A 59 -6.41 -7.00 -14.50
N LYS A 60 -7.25 -7.05 -13.45
CA LYS A 60 -7.19 -6.12 -12.31
C LYS A 60 -5.94 -6.33 -11.47
N SER A 61 -5.57 -7.58 -11.19
CA SER A 61 -4.36 -7.89 -10.43
C SER A 61 -3.10 -7.55 -11.22
N ALA A 62 -3.08 -7.77 -12.55
CA ALA A 62 -1.99 -7.38 -13.41
C ALA A 62 -1.80 -5.85 -13.45
N SER A 63 -2.87 -5.08 -13.63
CA SER A 63 -2.79 -3.61 -13.62
C SER A 63 -2.40 -3.06 -12.26
N SER A 64 -2.88 -3.63 -11.16
CA SER A 64 -2.46 -3.24 -9.81
C SER A 64 -1.00 -3.59 -9.54
N GLY A 65 -0.54 -4.76 -10.00
CA GLY A 65 0.86 -5.18 -9.90
C GLY A 65 1.81 -4.23 -10.66
N THR A 66 1.45 -3.80 -11.87
CA THR A 66 2.27 -2.83 -12.62
C THR A 66 2.39 -1.48 -11.91
N ILE A 67 1.29 -0.99 -11.31
CA ILE A 67 1.33 0.25 -10.52
C ILE A 67 2.24 0.10 -9.30
N THR A 68 2.16 -1.02 -8.59
CA THR A 68 2.99 -1.25 -7.40
C THR A 68 4.48 -1.35 -7.73
N ILE A 69 4.85 -2.08 -8.80
CA ILE A 69 6.26 -2.20 -9.16
C ILE A 69 6.84 -0.87 -9.64
N LEU A 70 6.11 -0.13 -10.50
CA LEU A 70 6.60 1.14 -11.02
C LEU A 70 6.78 2.19 -9.91
N SER A 71 5.83 2.28 -8.97
CA SER A 71 5.96 3.21 -7.84
C SER A 71 7.13 2.86 -6.92
N ASN A 72 7.37 1.59 -6.66
CA ASN A 72 8.51 1.13 -5.85
C ASN A 72 9.84 1.36 -6.57
N ARG A 73 9.91 1.16 -7.90
CA ARG A 73 11.12 1.41 -8.70
C ARG A 73 11.58 2.87 -8.70
N VAL A 74 10.67 3.82 -8.56
CA VAL A 74 11.05 5.22 -8.33
C VAL A 74 11.86 5.36 -7.04
N GLY A 75 11.45 4.69 -5.95
CA GLY A 75 12.20 4.65 -4.69
C GLY A 75 13.58 3.99 -4.84
N ASP A 76 13.66 2.88 -5.57
CA ASP A 76 14.89 2.16 -5.82
C ASP A 76 15.91 3.06 -6.57
N ALA A 77 15.46 3.79 -7.59
CA ALA A 77 16.28 4.74 -8.32
C ALA A 77 16.85 5.85 -7.40
N LEU A 78 16.03 6.37 -6.48
CA LEU A 78 16.47 7.39 -5.52
C LEU A 78 17.52 6.84 -4.55
N ILE A 79 17.42 5.58 -4.13
CA ILE A 79 18.42 4.94 -3.27
C ILE A 79 19.73 4.77 -4.05
N ILE A 80 19.69 4.33 -5.32
CA ILE A 80 20.89 4.19 -6.15
C ILE A 80 21.59 5.54 -6.33
N ILE A 81 20.84 6.62 -6.59
CA ILE A 81 21.39 7.99 -6.65
C ILE A 81 22.01 8.38 -5.30
N SER A 82 21.38 8.04 -4.18
CA SER A 82 21.94 8.32 -2.86
C SER A 82 23.26 7.58 -2.60
N ILE A 83 23.36 6.32 -3.03
CA ILE A 83 24.59 5.50 -2.96
C ILE A 83 25.71 6.14 -3.78
N SER A 84 25.42 6.61 -4.99
CA SER A 84 26.40 7.29 -5.83
C SER A 84 26.92 8.59 -5.19
N LEU A 85 26.05 9.35 -4.53
CA LEU A 85 26.44 10.56 -3.79
C LEU A 85 27.26 10.22 -2.54
N MET A 86 27.00 9.08 -1.89
CA MET A 86 27.79 8.63 -0.74
C MET A 86 29.20 8.14 -1.11
N MET A 87 29.44 7.78 -2.37
CA MET A 87 30.80 7.51 -2.87
C MET A 87 31.74 8.70 -2.63
N MET A 88 31.22 9.93 -2.71
CA MET A 88 32.00 11.13 -2.42
C MET A 88 32.45 11.24 -0.95
N THR A 89 31.75 10.57 -0.03
CA THR A 89 32.09 10.53 1.40
C THR A 89 32.89 9.29 1.80
N SER A 90 33.22 8.43 0.81
CA SER A 90 33.96 7.16 0.97
C SER A 90 33.39 6.17 2.00
N SER A 91 32.12 6.27 2.36
CA SER A 91 31.47 5.41 3.34
C SER A 91 30.00 5.15 2.99
N TRP A 92 29.56 3.89 3.11
CA TRP A 92 28.18 3.48 2.85
C TRP A 92 27.38 3.13 4.12
N GLU A 93 27.97 3.42 5.30
CA GLU A 93 27.32 3.16 6.57
C GLU A 93 26.36 4.29 6.93
N PHE A 94 25.20 3.95 7.48
CA PHE A 94 24.21 4.93 7.94
C PHE A 94 24.78 5.89 8.96
N PHE A 95 25.68 5.39 9.82
CA PHE A 95 26.29 6.14 10.90
C PHE A 95 27.17 7.31 10.42
N LEU A 96 27.75 7.17 9.22
CA LEU A 96 28.69 8.15 8.64
C LEU A 96 28.02 9.17 7.71
N ILE A 97 26.68 9.11 7.56
CA ILE A 97 25.92 10.13 6.85
C ILE A 97 26.02 11.44 7.65
N GLY A 98 27.01 12.26 7.33
CA GLY A 98 27.26 13.51 8.04
C GLY A 98 26.09 14.49 7.94
N LYS A 99 25.94 15.37 8.92
CA LYS A 99 24.90 16.43 8.97
C LYS A 99 24.89 17.35 7.74
N ASN A 100 25.97 17.37 6.96
CA ASN A 100 26.13 18.25 5.78
C ASN A 100 25.59 17.66 4.48
N SER A 101 25.23 16.40 4.42
CA SER A 101 24.77 15.72 3.20
C SER A 101 23.25 15.87 2.99
N LYS A 102 22.78 17.13 2.87
CA LYS A 102 21.34 17.42 2.70
C LYS A 102 20.71 16.69 1.51
N MET A 103 21.40 16.61 0.39
CA MET A 103 20.89 15.98 -0.83
C MET A 103 20.67 14.47 -0.65
N ILE A 104 21.62 13.79 0.00
CA ILE A 104 21.49 12.34 0.28
C ILE A 104 20.27 12.07 1.16
N LEU A 105 20.10 12.87 2.22
CA LEU A 105 18.95 12.76 3.12
C LEU A 105 17.63 13.01 2.39
N ILE A 106 17.55 14.00 1.49
CA ILE A 106 16.33 14.27 0.70
C ILE A 106 16.00 13.06 -0.18
N MET A 107 16.98 12.48 -0.88
CA MET A 107 16.76 11.32 -1.74
C MET A 107 16.28 10.10 -0.93
N LEU A 108 16.85 9.86 0.24
CA LEU A 108 16.44 8.76 1.12
C LEU A 108 15.04 8.97 1.73
N ILE A 109 14.69 10.22 2.07
CA ILE A 109 13.33 10.56 2.53
C ILE A 109 12.31 10.31 1.41
N LEU A 110 12.58 10.77 0.19
CA LEU A 110 11.69 10.53 -0.95
C LEU A 110 11.57 9.03 -1.25
N ALA A 111 12.67 8.29 -1.17
CA ALA A 111 12.64 6.83 -1.32
C ALA A 111 11.79 6.16 -0.22
N SER A 112 11.90 6.59 1.02
CA SER A 112 11.05 6.09 2.11
C SER A 112 9.57 6.40 1.90
N CYS A 113 9.24 7.59 1.34
CA CYS A 113 7.88 7.99 1.02
C CYS A 113 7.24 7.13 -0.08
N THR A 114 8.02 6.58 -1.02
CA THR A 114 7.48 5.65 -2.04
C THR A 114 6.97 4.36 -1.43
N LYS A 115 7.74 3.70 -0.57
CA LYS A 115 7.31 2.45 0.09
C LYS A 115 6.29 2.67 1.20
N SER A 116 6.40 3.74 1.97
CA SER A 116 5.40 4.08 2.98
C SER A 116 4.13 4.70 2.39
N ALA A 117 4.00 4.75 1.07
CA ALA A 117 2.83 5.25 0.34
C ALA A 117 2.42 6.67 0.73
N GLN A 118 3.38 7.56 1.04
CA GLN A 118 3.08 8.96 1.35
C GLN A 118 2.69 9.73 0.08
N PHE A 119 1.96 10.81 0.25
CA PHE A 119 1.66 11.70 -0.87
C PHE A 119 2.97 12.15 -1.55
N PRO A 120 3.10 12.14 -2.92
CA PRO A 120 2.08 11.78 -3.91
C PRO A 120 2.02 10.27 -4.28
N PHE A 121 2.82 9.41 -3.68
CA PHE A 121 2.98 7.99 -4.05
C PHE A 121 1.95 7.04 -3.40
N SER A 122 0.80 7.53 -2.97
CA SER A 122 -0.17 6.78 -2.16
C SER A 122 -1.07 5.82 -2.96
N ALA A 123 -1.16 5.97 -4.28
CA ALA A 123 -2.15 5.29 -5.11
C ALA A 123 -1.95 3.77 -5.22
N TRP A 124 -0.72 3.28 -5.08
CA TRP A 124 -0.41 1.87 -5.23
C TRP A 124 -0.97 1.00 -4.09
N LEU A 125 -1.05 1.52 -2.86
CA LEU A 125 -1.48 0.72 -1.70
C LEU A 125 -2.95 0.28 -1.81
N PRO A 126 -3.94 1.13 -2.12
CA PRO A 126 -5.31 0.69 -2.36
C PRO A 126 -5.45 -0.21 -3.59
N ALA A 127 -4.63 0.00 -4.64
CA ALA A 127 -4.62 -0.86 -5.82
C ALA A 127 -4.12 -2.28 -5.49
N ALA A 128 -3.12 -2.41 -4.63
CA ALA A 128 -2.57 -3.70 -4.19
C ALA A 128 -3.56 -4.58 -3.41
N MET A 129 -4.72 -4.04 -2.96
CA MET A 129 -5.77 -4.82 -2.29
C MET A 129 -6.49 -5.82 -3.22
N ALA A 130 -6.16 -5.87 -4.51
CA ALA A 130 -6.57 -6.94 -5.41
C ALA A 130 -6.01 -8.32 -5.00
N ALA A 131 -4.94 -8.34 -4.21
CA ALA A 131 -4.33 -9.55 -3.66
C ALA A 131 -5.24 -10.29 -2.64
N PRO A 132 -5.02 -11.61 -2.40
CA PRO A 132 -5.72 -12.34 -1.35
C PRO A 132 -5.42 -11.78 0.05
N THR A 133 -6.35 -11.99 1.00
CA THR A 133 -6.29 -11.39 2.35
C THR A 133 -5.05 -11.77 3.16
N PRO A 134 -4.47 -12.99 3.09
CA PRO A 134 -3.22 -13.29 3.81
C PRO A 134 -2.05 -12.40 3.39
N ILE A 135 -1.99 -12.05 2.10
CA ILE A 135 -0.96 -11.14 1.57
C ILE A 135 -1.20 -9.72 2.09
N SER A 136 -2.45 -9.24 2.06
CA SER A 136 -2.76 -7.91 2.59
C SER A 136 -2.44 -7.80 4.08
N ALA A 137 -2.66 -8.87 4.85
CA ALA A 137 -2.36 -8.91 6.27
C ALA A 137 -0.84 -8.86 6.58
N LEU A 138 -0.01 -9.53 5.81
CA LEU A 138 1.42 -9.57 6.07
C LEU A 138 2.17 -8.50 5.29
N VAL A 139 1.98 -8.42 3.98
CA VAL A 139 2.78 -7.55 3.10
C VAL A 139 2.37 -6.08 3.25
N HIS A 140 1.09 -5.78 3.07
CA HIS A 140 0.63 -4.39 2.94
C HIS A 140 0.29 -3.72 4.28
N SER A 141 0.12 -4.47 5.36
CA SER A 141 -0.16 -3.89 6.68
C SER A 141 1.06 -3.77 7.58
N SER A 142 1.88 -4.82 7.67
CA SER A 142 2.90 -4.92 8.72
C SER A 142 4.35 -4.84 8.24
N THR A 143 4.66 -5.11 6.96
CA THR A 143 6.06 -5.28 6.55
C THR A 143 6.52 -4.36 5.44
N LEU A 144 5.98 -4.43 4.22
CA LEU A 144 6.49 -3.65 3.10
C LEU A 144 6.37 -2.14 3.33
N VAL A 145 5.21 -1.68 3.80
CA VAL A 145 4.96 -0.26 4.02
C VAL A 145 5.74 0.26 5.22
N THR A 146 5.95 -0.59 6.23
CA THR A 146 6.75 -0.25 7.42
C THR A 146 8.25 -0.22 7.14
N ALA A 147 8.74 -0.83 6.05
CA ALA A 147 10.13 -0.72 5.64
C ALA A 147 10.57 0.74 5.41
N GLY A 148 9.68 1.58 4.85
CA GLY A 148 9.93 3.01 4.72
C GLY A 148 10.04 3.73 6.07
N VAL A 149 9.18 3.39 7.02
CA VAL A 149 9.23 3.92 8.41
C VAL A 149 10.52 3.49 9.10
N PHE A 150 10.90 2.21 8.95
CA PHE A 150 12.12 1.66 9.53
C PHE A 150 13.38 2.36 9.03
N LEU A 151 13.46 2.61 7.72
CA LEU A 151 14.55 3.39 7.13
C LEU A 151 14.62 4.78 7.74
N MET A 152 13.48 5.45 7.91
CA MET A 152 13.43 6.78 8.51
C MET A 152 13.83 6.79 9.99
N ILE A 153 13.46 5.79 10.77
CA ILE A 153 13.88 5.63 12.17
C ILE A 153 15.41 5.58 12.27
N ARG A 154 16.07 4.89 11.34
CA ARG A 154 17.55 4.83 11.30
C ARG A 154 18.17 6.17 10.88
N LEU A 155 17.54 6.90 9.97
CA LEU A 155 18.08 8.16 9.43
C LEU A 155 17.86 9.37 10.34
N THR A 156 16.86 9.35 11.22
CA THR A 156 16.50 10.52 12.05
C THR A 156 17.59 11.00 12.98
N GLN A 157 18.46 10.12 13.42
CA GLN A 157 19.60 10.48 14.27
C GLN A 157 20.57 11.45 13.58
N TYR A 158 20.54 11.51 12.25
CA TYR A 158 21.49 12.29 11.42
C TYR A 158 20.81 13.41 10.60
N SER A 159 19.49 13.58 10.76
CA SER A 159 18.70 14.42 9.87
C SER A 159 18.78 15.91 10.24
N ASN A 160 18.80 16.76 9.19
CA ASN A 160 18.72 18.22 9.31
C ASN A 160 17.26 18.70 9.46
N VAL A 161 17.02 19.70 10.29
CA VAL A 161 15.69 20.25 10.60
C VAL A 161 14.89 20.63 9.34
N ASN A 162 15.51 21.24 8.35
CA ASN A 162 14.83 21.68 7.12
C ASN A 162 14.33 20.52 6.26
N VAL A 163 15.03 19.40 6.27
CA VAL A 163 14.66 18.21 5.49
C VAL A 163 13.52 17.46 6.17
N ILE A 164 13.54 17.45 7.49
CA ILE A 164 12.48 16.86 8.32
C ILE A 164 11.15 17.59 8.13
N PHE A 165 11.19 18.91 7.91
CA PHE A 165 9.98 19.72 7.69
C PHE A 165 9.20 19.28 6.43
N ILE A 166 9.89 18.91 5.36
CA ILE A 166 9.25 18.33 4.15
C ILE A 166 8.47 17.07 4.50
N LEU A 167 9.10 16.16 5.25
CA LEU A 167 8.46 14.92 5.69
C LEU A 167 7.20 15.20 6.53
N MET A 168 7.26 16.21 7.38
CA MET A 168 6.16 16.59 8.24
C MET A 168 4.94 17.09 7.45
N ILE A 169 5.13 17.92 6.43
CA ILE A 169 4.05 18.36 5.54
C ILE A 169 3.46 17.18 4.76
N MET A 170 4.30 16.35 4.17
CA MET A 170 3.86 15.19 3.39
C MET A 170 3.05 14.22 4.25
N SER A 171 3.50 13.94 5.48
CA SER A 171 2.81 13.03 6.39
C SER A 171 1.49 13.60 6.91
N SER A 172 1.41 14.89 7.25
CA SER A 172 0.16 15.50 7.70
C SER A 172 -0.91 15.53 6.60
N MET A 173 -0.53 15.83 5.37
CA MET A 173 -1.44 15.77 4.22
C MET A 173 -1.95 14.34 3.98
N THR A 174 -1.06 13.33 4.11
CA THR A 174 -1.48 11.93 3.90
C THR A 174 -2.40 11.43 4.99
N THR A 175 -2.22 11.80 6.23
CA THR A 175 -3.14 11.40 7.32
C THR A 175 -4.54 11.92 7.09
N LEU A 176 -4.68 13.17 6.68
CA LEU A 176 -5.98 13.78 6.41
C LEU A 176 -6.69 13.11 5.25
N TYR A 177 -6.05 13.08 4.08
CA TYR A 177 -6.74 12.57 2.91
C TYR A 177 -7.07 11.08 3.06
N ALA A 178 -6.18 10.29 3.67
CA ALA A 178 -6.41 8.87 3.87
C ALA A 178 -7.58 8.60 4.83
N SER A 179 -7.69 9.37 5.90
CA SER A 179 -8.81 9.25 6.83
C SER A 179 -10.14 9.70 6.22
N MET A 180 -10.14 10.76 5.40
CA MET A 180 -11.33 11.20 4.66
C MET A 180 -11.78 10.17 3.63
N THR A 181 -10.86 9.61 2.83
CA THR A 181 -11.20 8.58 1.83
C THR A 181 -11.75 7.31 2.49
N ALA A 182 -11.18 6.89 3.61
CA ALA A 182 -11.69 5.75 4.38
C ALA A 182 -13.15 5.91 4.83
N CYS A 183 -13.60 7.14 5.10
CA CYS A 183 -15.00 7.39 5.47
C CYS A 183 -15.99 7.15 4.32
N TRP A 184 -15.57 7.23 3.06
CA TRP A 184 -16.44 7.10 1.89
C TRP A 184 -16.35 5.77 1.17
N GLU A 185 -15.21 5.09 1.24
CA GLU A 185 -15.00 3.79 0.63
C GLU A 185 -15.97 2.74 1.17
N GLN A 186 -16.31 1.77 0.32
CA GLN A 186 -17.30 0.75 0.64
C GLN A 186 -16.70 -0.66 0.71
N ASP A 187 -15.57 -0.87 0.04
CA ASP A 187 -14.83 -2.13 0.07
C ASP A 187 -14.09 -2.27 1.40
N MET A 188 -14.35 -3.34 2.14
CA MET A 188 -13.74 -3.58 3.47
C MET A 188 -12.21 -3.58 3.40
N LYS A 189 -11.62 -4.27 2.42
CA LYS A 189 -10.16 -4.31 2.25
C LYS A 189 -9.56 -2.92 2.01
N LYS A 190 -10.21 -2.09 1.18
CA LYS A 190 -9.72 -0.74 0.90
C LYS A 190 -9.84 0.18 2.11
N ILE A 191 -10.91 0.08 2.90
CA ILE A 191 -11.03 0.86 4.14
C ILE A 191 -9.90 0.54 5.11
N ILE A 192 -9.61 -0.75 5.30
CA ILE A 192 -8.49 -1.18 6.14
C ILE A 192 -7.15 -0.69 5.57
N ALA A 193 -6.99 -0.66 4.24
CA ALA A 193 -5.80 -0.12 3.59
C ALA A 193 -5.64 1.40 3.78
N PHE A 194 -6.69 2.18 3.64
CA PHE A 194 -6.63 3.62 3.92
C PHE A 194 -6.39 3.90 5.40
N SER A 195 -6.92 3.07 6.28
CA SER A 195 -6.63 3.18 7.70
C SER A 195 -5.18 2.77 8.05
N THR A 196 -4.53 1.83 7.32
CA THR A 196 -3.08 1.58 7.47
C THR A 196 -2.29 2.80 7.00
N LEU A 197 -2.66 3.38 5.87
CA LEU A 197 -1.99 4.54 5.31
C LEU A 197 -2.03 5.74 6.27
N SER A 198 -3.18 6.02 6.89
CA SER A 198 -3.29 7.10 7.87
C SER A 198 -2.42 6.86 9.11
N GLN A 199 -2.34 5.62 9.62
CA GLN A 199 -1.51 5.31 10.80
C GLN A 199 -0.01 5.36 10.47
N ILE A 200 0.41 4.86 9.30
CA ILE A 200 1.81 4.97 8.86
C ILE A 200 2.21 6.45 8.67
N ALA A 201 1.32 7.26 8.16
CA ALA A 201 1.56 8.69 8.05
C ALA A 201 1.69 9.36 9.43
N MET A 202 0.95 8.92 10.44
CA MET A 202 1.16 9.35 11.83
C MET A 202 2.55 8.96 12.36
N MET A 203 3.04 7.75 12.03
CA MET A 203 4.41 7.35 12.38
C MET A 203 5.46 8.23 11.71
N MET A 204 5.31 8.51 10.40
CA MET A 204 6.22 9.40 9.69
C MET A 204 6.21 10.81 10.25
N PHE A 205 5.06 11.27 10.72
CA PHE A 205 4.93 12.54 11.41
C PHE A 205 5.68 12.56 12.75
N THR A 206 5.58 11.50 13.58
CA THR A 206 6.34 11.41 14.84
C THR A 206 7.84 11.38 14.62
N ILE A 207 8.29 10.75 13.56
CA ILE A 207 9.68 10.77 13.13
C ILE A 207 10.11 12.20 12.79
N SER A 208 9.24 12.96 12.13
CA SER A 208 9.52 14.37 11.82
C SER A 208 9.59 15.27 13.06
N LEU A 209 9.00 14.87 14.18
CA LEU A 209 9.16 15.51 15.48
C LEU A 209 10.44 15.05 16.24
N SER A 210 11.37 14.35 15.55
CA SER A 210 12.60 13.78 16.09
C SER A 210 12.42 12.77 17.23
N ASN A 211 11.28 12.08 17.27
CA ASN A 211 10.96 11.05 18.27
C ASN A 211 10.81 9.64 17.66
N PRO A 212 11.92 8.98 17.24
CA PRO A 212 11.88 7.69 16.57
C PRO A 212 11.39 6.55 17.49
N ASN A 213 11.65 6.63 18.79
CA ASN A 213 11.25 5.60 19.74
C ASN A 213 9.72 5.45 19.84
N VAL A 214 9.00 6.58 19.85
CA VAL A 214 7.52 6.57 19.88
C VAL A 214 6.96 6.06 18.56
N ALA A 215 7.57 6.44 17.43
CA ALA A 215 7.20 5.89 16.12
C ALA A 215 7.40 4.37 16.08
N PHE A 216 8.50 3.85 16.61
CA PHE A 216 8.78 2.42 16.70
C PHE A 216 7.77 1.69 17.59
N PHE A 217 7.43 2.25 18.74
CA PHE A 217 6.39 1.71 19.62
C PHE A 217 5.05 1.58 18.89
N HIS A 218 4.62 2.65 18.21
CA HIS A 218 3.38 2.61 17.44
C HIS A 218 3.45 1.62 16.27
N LEU A 219 4.62 1.43 15.66
CA LEU A 219 4.83 0.44 14.61
C LEU A 219 4.53 -0.98 15.08
N ILE A 220 5.01 -1.38 16.25
CA ILE A 220 4.79 -2.73 16.80
C ILE A 220 3.31 -2.93 17.12
N THR A 221 2.68 -2.00 17.85
CA THR A 221 1.27 -2.11 18.19
C THR A 221 0.38 -2.11 16.94
N HIS A 222 0.69 -1.27 15.95
CA HIS A 222 0.00 -1.21 14.66
C HIS A 222 0.05 -2.55 13.91
N ALA A 223 1.22 -3.18 13.86
CA ALA A 223 1.38 -4.47 13.18
C ALA A 223 0.45 -5.54 13.77
N LEU A 224 0.30 -5.58 15.10
CA LEU A 224 -0.55 -6.56 15.79
C LEU A 224 -2.04 -6.35 15.49
N PHE A 225 -2.59 -5.16 15.74
CA PHE A 225 -4.03 -4.97 15.56
C PHE A 225 -4.44 -4.91 14.07
N LYS A 226 -3.55 -4.52 13.15
CA LYS A 226 -3.84 -4.51 11.72
C LYS A 226 -3.82 -5.89 11.10
N SER A 227 -2.84 -6.73 11.44
CA SER A 227 -2.84 -8.12 10.97
C SER A 227 -4.10 -8.86 11.42
N MET A 228 -4.50 -8.67 12.66
CA MET A 228 -5.74 -9.24 13.21
C MET A 228 -6.98 -8.73 12.46
N MET A 229 -7.04 -7.43 12.12
CA MET A 229 -8.14 -6.83 11.36
C MET A 229 -8.24 -7.39 9.95
N PHE A 230 -7.13 -7.55 9.23
CA PHE A 230 -7.13 -8.14 7.88
C PHE A 230 -7.48 -9.62 7.88
N MET A 231 -6.99 -10.40 8.86
CA MET A 231 -7.33 -11.81 8.96
C MET A 231 -8.81 -12.01 9.29
N SER A 232 -9.37 -11.24 10.23
CA SER A 232 -10.81 -11.29 10.52
C SER A 232 -11.65 -10.85 9.33
N ALA A 233 -11.25 -9.80 8.60
CA ALA A 233 -11.90 -9.38 7.36
C ALA A 233 -11.84 -10.48 6.28
N GLY A 234 -10.75 -11.23 6.20
CA GLY A 234 -10.63 -12.36 5.27
C GLY A 234 -11.64 -13.47 5.55
N MET A 235 -11.84 -13.80 6.82
CA MET A 235 -12.88 -14.78 7.20
C MET A 235 -14.29 -14.27 6.92
N ILE A 236 -14.54 -12.98 7.14
CA ILE A 236 -15.83 -12.37 6.80
C ILE A 236 -16.09 -12.46 5.28
N ILE A 237 -15.07 -12.18 4.47
CA ILE A 237 -15.17 -12.24 3.00
C ILE A 237 -15.35 -13.69 2.52
N SER A 238 -14.66 -14.68 3.12
CA SER A 238 -14.84 -16.09 2.75
C SER A 238 -16.25 -16.59 3.07
N ASN A 239 -16.82 -16.17 4.22
CA ASN A 239 -18.16 -16.57 4.62
C ASN A 239 -19.27 -15.86 3.81
N SER A 240 -19.11 -14.56 3.53
CA SER A 240 -20.12 -13.76 2.81
C SER A 240 -19.96 -13.78 1.29
N SER A 241 -18.78 -14.17 0.76
CA SER A 241 -18.38 -14.06 -0.64
C SER A 241 -18.38 -12.65 -1.24
N TYR A 242 -18.66 -11.60 -0.45
CA TYR A 242 -18.67 -10.20 -0.87
C TYR A 242 -17.55 -9.40 -0.24
N GLN A 243 -17.02 -8.39 -0.95
CA GLN A 243 -16.06 -7.42 -0.42
C GLN A 243 -16.73 -6.11 0.01
N ASP A 244 -17.90 -5.81 -0.56
CA ASP A 244 -18.66 -4.59 -0.28
C ASP A 244 -19.46 -4.78 1.02
N MET A 245 -19.21 -3.91 2.00
CA MET A 245 -19.87 -3.94 3.32
C MET A 245 -21.40 -3.72 3.27
N ARG A 246 -21.93 -3.13 2.20
CA ARG A 246 -23.38 -2.91 2.04
C ARG A 246 -24.15 -4.21 1.83
N HIS A 247 -23.48 -5.24 1.37
CA HIS A 247 -24.06 -6.57 1.14
C HIS A 247 -23.80 -7.54 2.30
N MET A 248 -22.89 -7.17 3.21
CA MET A 248 -22.59 -7.91 4.43
C MET A 248 -23.57 -7.51 5.53
N GLY A 249 -23.67 -8.31 6.55
CA GLY A 249 -24.47 -8.05 7.75
C GLY A 249 -24.66 -9.33 8.53
N SER A 250 -25.21 -9.23 9.72
CA SER A 250 -25.52 -10.38 10.61
C SER A 250 -24.32 -11.17 11.18
N MET A 251 -23.08 -10.70 11.02
CA MET A 251 -21.90 -11.44 11.50
C MET A 251 -21.90 -11.72 13.01
N MET A 252 -22.59 -10.92 13.81
CA MET A 252 -22.78 -11.20 15.25
C MET A 252 -23.55 -12.50 15.50
N LYS A 253 -24.45 -12.89 14.59
CA LYS A 253 -25.26 -14.10 14.73
C LYS A 253 -24.59 -15.33 14.14
N THR A 254 -23.94 -15.16 12.98
CA THR A 254 -23.34 -16.28 12.22
C THR A 254 -22.00 -16.71 12.76
N SER A 255 -21.15 -15.75 13.15
CA SER A 255 -19.78 -15.98 13.62
C SER A 255 -19.39 -15.03 14.76
N PRO A 256 -19.81 -15.30 16.01
CA PRO A 256 -19.58 -14.41 17.13
C PRO A 256 -18.10 -14.22 17.47
N ILE A 257 -17.28 -15.26 17.31
CA ILE A 257 -15.83 -15.19 17.56
C ILE A 257 -15.16 -14.19 16.61
N ILE A 258 -15.45 -14.27 15.31
CA ILE A 258 -14.86 -13.36 14.31
C ILE A 258 -15.33 -11.92 14.59
N SER A 259 -16.57 -11.73 14.95
CA SER A 259 -17.11 -10.40 15.25
C SER A 259 -16.45 -9.77 16.51
N THR A 260 -16.15 -10.55 17.55
CA THR A 260 -15.42 -10.06 18.72
C THR A 260 -13.99 -9.70 18.39
N VAL A 261 -13.27 -10.53 17.63
CA VAL A 261 -11.89 -10.26 17.19
C VAL A 261 -11.84 -9.00 16.30
N MET A 262 -12.76 -8.86 15.37
CA MET A 262 -12.86 -7.65 14.55
C MET A 262 -13.21 -6.42 15.41
N GLY A 263 -14.12 -6.56 16.38
CA GLY A 263 -14.50 -5.50 17.31
C GLY A 263 -13.31 -5.02 18.14
N THR A 264 -12.53 -5.92 18.74
CA THR A 264 -11.35 -5.56 19.55
C THR A 264 -10.27 -4.86 18.70
N SER A 265 -10.04 -5.30 17.47
CA SER A 265 -9.10 -4.64 16.56
C SER A 265 -9.55 -3.24 16.14
N LEU A 266 -10.86 -3.03 15.93
CA LEU A 266 -11.43 -1.71 15.65
C LEU A 266 -11.34 -0.77 16.85
N LEU A 267 -11.59 -1.25 18.08
CA LEU A 267 -11.41 -0.47 19.31
C LEU A 267 -9.96 -0.06 19.54
N ALA A 268 -9.01 -0.97 19.25
CA ALA A 268 -7.59 -0.64 19.29
C ALA A 268 -7.20 0.42 18.25
N LEU A 269 -7.76 0.37 17.05
CA LEU A 269 -7.52 1.36 16.01
C LEU A 269 -8.12 2.74 16.38
N MET A 270 -9.29 2.79 16.99
CA MET A 270 -9.86 4.05 17.49
C MET A 270 -8.99 4.70 18.56
N GLY A 271 -8.25 3.91 19.33
CA GLY A 271 -7.53 4.35 20.51
C GLY A 271 -8.46 4.48 21.73
N MET A 272 -9.38 3.51 21.90
CA MET A 272 -10.20 3.46 23.12
C MET A 272 -9.34 3.12 24.34
N PRO A 273 -9.66 3.67 25.52
CA PRO A 273 -8.88 3.44 26.73
C PRO A 273 -8.63 1.95 27.00
N PHE A 274 -7.45 1.63 27.53
CA PHE A 274 -6.98 0.29 27.86
C PHE A 274 -6.65 -0.63 26.67
N MET A 275 -6.82 -0.19 25.41
CA MET A 275 -6.36 -0.92 24.23
C MET A 275 -4.94 -0.54 23.86
N SER A 276 -4.22 -1.42 23.15
CA SER A 276 -2.81 -1.16 22.75
C SER A 276 -2.63 0.12 21.95
N GLY A 277 -3.61 0.43 21.07
CA GLY A 277 -3.59 1.64 20.25
C GLY A 277 -3.78 2.94 21.05
N PHE A 278 -4.36 2.90 22.23
CA PHE A 278 -4.50 4.05 23.12
C PHE A 278 -3.13 4.56 23.57
N PHE A 279 -2.33 3.69 24.18
CA PHE A 279 -1.03 4.07 24.74
C PHE A 279 -0.09 4.69 23.69
N SER A 280 -0.01 4.09 22.51
CA SER A 280 0.88 4.58 21.47
C SER A 280 0.35 5.84 20.78
N LYS A 281 -0.96 5.92 20.51
CA LYS A 281 -1.58 7.02 19.78
C LYS A 281 -1.68 8.29 20.63
N ASP A 282 -2.06 8.16 21.90
CA ASP A 282 -2.11 9.30 22.83
C ASP A 282 -0.71 9.90 23.04
N MET A 283 0.31 9.06 23.19
CA MET A 283 1.69 9.54 23.30
C MET A 283 2.12 10.34 22.07
N ILE A 284 1.73 9.92 20.86
CA ILE A 284 1.97 10.65 19.61
C ILE A 284 1.28 12.01 19.65
N LEU A 285 -0.01 12.05 20.02
CA LEU A 285 -0.81 13.26 20.02
C LEU A 285 -0.33 14.25 21.09
N GLU A 286 0.06 13.75 22.27
CA GLU A 286 0.63 14.59 23.33
C GLU A 286 1.94 15.25 22.89
N MET A 287 2.82 14.50 22.22
CA MET A 287 4.06 15.04 21.67
C MET A 287 3.84 16.13 20.62
N MET A 288 2.84 15.97 19.77
CA MET A 288 2.48 16.97 18.77
C MET A 288 2.02 18.28 19.38
N MET A 289 1.19 18.18 20.45
CA MET A 289 0.63 19.36 21.13
C MET A 289 1.65 20.12 21.97
N SER A 290 2.77 19.50 22.34
CA SER A 290 3.81 20.15 23.14
C SER A 290 4.57 21.24 22.39
N SER A 291 4.53 21.25 21.04
CA SER A 291 5.25 22.20 20.20
C SER A 291 4.33 23.33 19.69
N LEU A 292 4.52 24.55 20.18
CA LEU A 292 3.72 25.75 19.81
C LEU A 292 3.74 26.08 18.32
N PHE A 293 4.87 25.86 17.65
CA PHE A 293 5.03 26.13 16.22
C PHE A 293 4.20 25.22 15.31
N MET A 294 3.75 24.08 15.85
CA MET A 294 3.06 23.05 15.07
C MET A 294 1.54 23.05 15.24
N GLN A 295 0.96 24.09 15.83
CA GLN A 295 -0.47 24.11 16.18
C GLN A 295 -1.40 23.92 14.98
N ILE A 296 -1.12 24.53 13.82
CA ILE A 296 -1.95 24.37 12.61
C ILE A 296 -1.89 22.93 12.10
N ILE A 297 -0.70 22.34 12.06
CA ILE A 297 -0.50 20.97 11.59
C ILE A 297 -1.09 19.98 12.60
N SER A 298 -1.00 20.28 13.90
CA SER A 298 -1.63 19.46 14.94
C SER A 298 -3.16 19.42 14.82
N LEU A 299 -3.81 20.52 14.45
CA LEU A 299 -5.24 20.54 14.17
C LEU A 299 -5.62 19.59 13.02
N MET A 300 -4.81 19.55 11.97
CA MET A 300 -5.01 18.59 10.88
C MET A 300 -4.91 17.13 11.38
N MET A 301 -3.94 16.84 12.23
CA MET A 301 -3.76 15.50 12.79
C MET A 301 -4.88 15.10 13.74
N ILE A 302 -5.32 16.02 14.60
CA ILE A 302 -6.45 15.76 15.53
C ILE A 302 -7.75 15.53 14.75
N SER A 303 -8.00 16.29 13.67
CA SER A 303 -9.17 16.05 12.82
C SER A 303 -9.12 14.67 12.15
N SER A 304 -7.93 14.17 11.77
CA SER A 304 -7.77 12.83 11.26
C SER A 304 -8.13 11.76 12.31
N VAL A 305 -7.87 12.02 13.60
CA VAL A 305 -8.28 11.11 14.70
C VAL A 305 -9.79 11.03 14.82
N ALA A 306 -10.51 12.15 14.69
CA ALA A 306 -11.97 12.13 14.64
C ALA A 306 -12.48 11.31 13.46
N MET A 307 -11.87 11.42 12.27
CA MET A 307 -12.22 10.60 11.11
C MET A 307 -11.95 9.11 11.34
N THR A 308 -10.89 8.74 12.10
CA THR A 308 -10.64 7.31 12.43
C THR A 308 -11.78 6.68 13.21
N THR A 309 -12.45 7.41 14.10
CA THR A 309 -13.61 6.90 14.83
C THR A 309 -14.83 6.76 13.93
N ILE A 310 -15.00 7.67 12.96
CA ILE A 310 -16.15 7.64 12.03
C ILE A 310 -16.11 6.38 11.15
N TYR A 311 -15.01 6.13 10.45
CA TYR A 311 -14.97 4.98 9.53
C TYR A 311 -14.94 3.64 10.28
N SER A 312 -14.33 3.56 11.47
CA SER A 312 -14.28 2.33 12.24
C SER A 312 -15.66 1.95 12.80
N LEU A 313 -16.43 2.91 13.34
CA LEU A 313 -17.82 2.67 13.73
C LEU A 313 -18.73 2.34 12.55
N ARG A 314 -18.53 3.00 11.41
CA ARG A 314 -19.26 2.69 10.19
C ARG A 314 -19.00 1.24 9.78
N MET A 315 -17.74 0.80 9.79
CA MET A 315 -17.36 -0.57 9.48
C MET A 315 -18.02 -1.56 10.45
N ALA A 316 -17.93 -1.31 11.77
CA ALA A 316 -18.55 -2.14 12.78
C ALA A 316 -20.07 -2.27 12.61
N LYS A 317 -20.77 -1.15 12.35
CA LYS A 317 -22.23 -1.17 12.15
C LYS A 317 -22.64 -1.97 10.91
N LEU A 318 -21.95 -1.78 9.79
CA LEU A 318 -22.29 -2.43 8.52
C LEU A 318 -22.00 -3.93 8.53
N THR A 319 -20.94 -4.36 9.23
CA THR A 319 -20.57 -5.78 9.30
C THR A 319 -21.35 -6.55 10.38
N PHE A 320 -21.65 -5.91 11.51
CA PHE A 320 -22.25 -6.60 12.66
C PHE A 320 -23.78 -6.63 12.65
N LYS A 321 -24.42 -5.55 12.18
CA LYS A 321 -25.88 -5.44 12.19
C LYS A 321 -26.51 -6.03 10.93
N MET A 322 -27.61 -6.72 11.12
CA MET A 322 -28.45 -7.18 10.02
C MET A 322 -29.08 -5.98 9.31
N LEU A 323 -28.74 -5.79 8.05
CA LEU A 323 -29.31 -4.76 7.20
C LEU A 323 -30.39 -5.39 6.31
N LEU A 324 -31.44 -4.63 5.96
CA LEU A 324 -32.52 -5.08 5.07
C LEU A 324 -32.03 -5.55 3.68
N LYS A 325 -30.83 -5.12 3.27
CA LYS A 325 -30.19 -5.48 2.02
C LYS A 325 -29.07 -6.52 2.14
N SER A 326 -28.83 -7.05 3.35
CA SER A 326 -27.84 -8.10 3.54
C SER A 326 -28.29 -9.37 2.84
N LYS A 327 -27.39 -9.97 2.08
CA LYS A 327 -27.61 -11.29 1.50
C LYS A 327 -27.38 -12.35 2.57
N THR A 328 -28.03 -13.50 2.44
CA THR A 328 -27.83 -14.63 3.33
C THR A 328 -26.39 -15.08 3.29
N ASP A 329 -25.71 -15.02 4.42
CA ASP A 329 -24.35 -15.54 4.55
C ASP A 329 -24.38 -17.07 4.44
N SER A 330 -23.44 -17.64 3.70
CA SER A 330 -23.26 -19.08 3.72
C SER A 330 -22.81 -19.49 5.13
N THR A 331 -23.55 -20.39 5.77
CA THR A 331 -23.23 -20.95 7.10
C THR A 331 -22.09 -21.97 7.03
N ILE A 332 -21.02 -21.66 6.28
CA ILE A 332 -19.84 -22.51 6.25
C ILE A 332 -19.17 -22.34 7.62
N SER A 333 -19.07 -23.43 8.38
CA SER A 333 -18.27 -23.46 9.59
C SER A 333 -16.85 -23.03 9.25
N PRO A 334 -16.31 -21.99 9.87
CA PRO A 334 -14.96 -21.55 9.59
C PRO A 334 -13.98 -22.67 9.97
N ASP A 335 -12.98 -22.88 9.11
CA ASP A 335 -11.96 -23.88 9.37
C ASP A 335 -11.19 -23.51 10.64
N ASN A 336 -11.00 -24.47 11.55
CA ASN A 336 -10.25 -24.29 12.79
C ASN A 336 -8.87 -23.68 12.58
N PHE A 337 -8.22 -23.99 11.45
CA PHE A 337 -6.91 -23.43 11.08
C PHE A 337 -6.93 -21.91 10.81
N MET A 338 -8.09 -21.32 10.50
CA MET A 338 -8.24 -19.88 10.37
C MET A 338 -8.55 -19.21 11.72
N GLU A 339 -9.31 -19.85 12.60
CA GLU A 339 -9.72 -19.26 13.88
C GLU A 339 -8.59 -19.26 14.92
N ILE A 340 -7.80 -20.33 14.99
CA ILE A 340 -6.72 -20.47 15.99
C ILE A 340 -5.73 -19.28 15.96
N PRO A 341 -5.19 -18.87 14.78
CA PRO A 341 -4.28 -17.71 14.74
C PRO A 341 -4.93 -16.41 15.24
N LEU A 342 -6.21 -16.21 14.96
CA LEU A 342 -6.93 -15.01 15.42
C LEU A 342 -7.08 -14.97 16.92
N LEU A 343 -7.45 -16.09 17.52
CA LEU A 343 -7.59 -16.21 18.97
C LEU A 343 -6.25 -16.02 19.69
N MET A 344 -5.14 -16.51 19.12
CA MET A 344 -3.80 -16.30 19.66
C MET A 344 -3.35 -14.83 19.59
N MET A 345 -3.69 -14.12 18.53
CA MET A 345 -3.30 -12.71 18.34
C MET A 345 -4.14 -11.73 19.19
N MET A 346 -5.36 -12.10 19.55
CA MET A 346 -6.28 -11.23 20.29
C MET A 346 -5.71 -10.75 21.64
N PRO A 347 -5.25 -11.60 22.58
CA PRO A 347 -4.70 -11.15 23.85
C PRO A 347 -3.41 -10.33 23.65
N MET A 348 -2.58 -10.69 22.69
CA MET A 348 -1.37 -9.94 22.35
C MET A 348 -1.68 -8.51 21.89
N SER A 349 -2.72 -8.32 21.09
CA SER A 349 -3.13 -6.99 20.63
C SER A 349 -3.68 -6.08 21.74
N ILE A 350 -4.10 -6.61 22.87
CA ILE A 350 -4.58 -5.83 24.02
C ILE A 350 -3.39 -5.51 24.95
N ILE A 351 -2.63 -6.54 25.33
CA ILE A 351 -1.62 -6.45 26.39
C ILE A 351 -0.34 -5.77 25.89
N ALA A 352 0.03 -5.92 24.62
CA ALA A 352 1.29 -5.43 24.08
C ALA A 352 1.47 -3.90 24.28
N GLY A 353 0.40 -3.11 24.23
CA GLY A 353 0.47 -1.67 24.46
C GLY A 353 0.97 -1.33 25.87
N VAL A 354 0.43 -1.97 26.88
CA VAL A 354 0.79 -1.75 28.28
C VAL A 354 2.21 -2.25 28.55
N MET A 355 2.53 -3.46 28.10
CA MET A 355 3.83 -4.07 28.34
C MET A 355 4.98 -3.25 27.72
N ILE A 356 4.82 -2.82 26.48
CA ILE A 356 5.85 -2.03 25.79
C ILE A 356 5.94 -0.62 26.37
N SER A 357 4.82 0.01 26.73
CA SER A 357 4.86 1.35 27.34
C SER A 357 5.62 1.35 28.68
N TRP A 358 5.41 0.35 29.51
CA TRP A 358 6.09 0.23 30.81
C TRP A 358 7.57 -0.12 30.67
N SER A 359 7.94 -0.95 29.71
CA SER A 359 9.33 -1.35 29.51
C SER A 359 10.18 -0.30 28.79
N ALA A 360 9.63 0.34 27.74
CA ALA A 360 10.37 1.27 26.89
C ALA A 360 10.29 2.74 27.36
N PHE A 361 9.23 3.12 28.08
CA PHE A 361 8.99 4.52 28.49
C PHE A 361 8.70 4.61 30.01
N PRO A 362 9.69 4.39 30.87
CA PRO A 362 9.50 4.46 32.32
C PRO A 362 9.09 5.84 32.81
N THR A 363 9.46 6.90 32.09
CA THR A 363 9.09 8.29 32.40
C THR A 363 7.98 8.76 31.43
N GLN A 364 6.72 8.59 31.82
CA GLN A 364 5.56 8.93 31.01
C GLN A 364 5.05 10.37 31.19
N SER A 365 5.78 11.23 31.86
CA SER A 365 5.32 12.59 32.20
C SER A 365 5.50 13.57 31.05
N PHE A 366 4.57 13.60 30.09
CA PHE A 366 4.36 14.81 29.28
C PHE A 366 3.49 15.77 30.07
N MET A 367 4.08 16.90 30.52
CA MET A 367 3.34 17.94 31.22
C MET A 367 2.60 18.81 30.21
N LEU A 368 1.48 18.33 29.69
CA LEU A 368 0.56 19.16 28.92
C LEU A 368 -0.48 19.81 29.84
N PRO A 369 -0.90 21.05 29.55
CA PRO A 369 -2.01 21.67 30.24
C PRO A 369 -3.28 20.84 30.04
N PHE A 370 -4.10 20.75 31.08
CA PHE A 370 -5.31 19.91 31.11
C PHE A 370 -6.25 20.17 29.92
N SER A 371 -6.36 21.44 29.49
CA SER A 371 -7.18 21.84 28.35
C SER A 371 -6.77 21.15 27.03
N LEU A 372 -5.48 20.99 26.77
CA LEU A 372 -4.96 20.32 25.58
C LEU A 372 -5.18 18.80 25.65
N LYS A 373 -5.03 18.19 26.82
CA LYS A 373 -5.37 16.78 27.03
C LYS A 373 -6.84 16.50 26.76
N MET A 374 -7.73 17.35 27.26
CA MET A 374 -9.17 17.21 27.03
C MET A 374 -9.56 17.43 25.57
N SER A 375 -8.81 18.19 24.78
CA SER A 375 -9.11 18.38 23.35
C SER A 375 -9.05 17.08 22.56
N ILE A 376 -8.15 16.16 22.90
CA ILE A 376 -8.01 14.83 22.24
C ILE A 376 -9.27 14.01 22.54
N LEU A 377 -9.68 13.92 23.80
CA LEU A 377 -10.90 13.20 24.19
C LEU A 377 -12.15 13.82 23.56
N PHE A 378 -12.22 15.15 23.50
CA PHE A 378 -13.33 15.85 22.87
C PHE A 378 -13.42 15.52 21.37
N MET A 379 -12.32 15.42 20.65
CA MET A 379 -12.33 15.02 19.23
C MET A 379 -12.71 13.55 19.03
N LEU A 380 -12.35 12.66 19.94
CA LEU A 380 -12.82 11.28 19.91
C LEU A 380 -14.35 11.22 20.09
N THR A 381 -14.90 11.93 21.08
CA THR A 381 -16.34 11.95 21.33
C THR A 381 -17.13 12.62 20.21
N THR A 382 -16.65 13.71 19.63
CA THR A 382 -17.28 14.34 18.45
C THR A 382 -17.27 13.40 17.25
N GLY A 383 -16.18 12.65 17.02
CA GLY A 383 -16.11 11.63 16.00
C GLY A 383 -17.15 10.51 16.20
N LEU A 384 -17.37 10.06 17.43
CA LEU A 384 -18.42 9.08 17.77
C LEU A 384 -19.81 9.61 17.46
N ILE A 385 -20.11 10.86 17.82
CA ILE A 385 -21.40 11.49 17.54
C ILE A 385 -21.62 11.67 16.05
N LEU A 386 -20.62 12.18 15.32
CA LEU A 386 -20.68 12.33 13.86
C LEU A 386 -20.86 10.98 13.15
N ALA A 387 -20.22 9.92 13.61
CA ALA A 387 -20.40 8.58 13.06
C ALA A 387 -21.84 8.10 13.15
N THR A 388 -22.52 8.36 14.26
CA THR A 388 -23.95 8.00 14.40
C THR A 388 -24.83 8.81 13.46
N MET A 389 -24.54 10.10 13.26
CA MET A 389 -25.31 10.99 12.37
C MET A 389 -25.11 10.67 10.88
N MET A 390 -23.86 10.40 10.45
CA MET A 390 -23.53 10.14 9.05
C MET A 390 -24.17 8.85 8.51
N ILE A 391 -24.43 7.87 9.34
CA ILE A 391 -25.06 6.60 8.94
C ILE A 391 -26.49 6.82 8.49
N TYR A 392 -27.18 7.84 9.01
CA TYR A 392 -28.58 8.14 8.69
C TYR A 392 -28.78 9.12 7.50
N LYS A 393 -27.77 9.93 7.11
CA LYS A 393 -27.90 11.01 6.11
C LYS A 393 -26.93 10.90 4.92
N SER A 394 -26.90 9.77 4.23
CA SER A 394 -25.90 9.49 3.17
C SER A 394 -26.06 10.22 1.83
N LYS A 395 -27.13 10.99 1.59
CA LYS A 395 -27.45 11.52 0.24
C LYS A 395 -26.90 12.90 -0.11
N SER A 396 -26.46 13.72 0.86
CA SER A 396 -26.17 15.15 0.62
C SER A 396 -24.75 15.50 0.12
N PHE A 397 -23.81 14.56 0.11
CA PHE A 397 -22.39 14.84 -0.23
C PHE A 397 -21.80 13.98 -1.35
N LEU A 398 -22.60 13.61 -2.34
CA LEU A 398 -22.20 12.72 -3.44
C LEU A 398 -20.98 13.23 -4.23
N LYS A 399 -20.89 14.55 -4.50
CA LYS A 399 -19.76 15.13 -5.25
C LYS A 399 -18.45 15.05 -4.48
N LEU A 400 -18.48 15.39 -3.19
CA LEU A 400 -17.32 15.29 -2.30
C LEU A 400 -16.87 13.84 -2.14
N GLY A 401 -17.81 12.93 -1.96
CA GLY A 401 -17.52 11.49 -1.88
C GLY A 401 -16.86 10.96 -3.15
N PHE A 402 -17.31 11.38 -4.33
CA PHE A 402 -16.69 10.98 -5.59
C PHE A 402 -15.25 11.50 -5.73
N MET A 403 -14.98 12.75 -5.36
CA MET A 403 -13.62 13.30 -5.33
C MET A 403 -12.70 12.52 -4.39
N LEU A 404 -13.19 12.14 -3.22
CA LEU A 404 -12.42 11.39 -2.23
C LEU A 404 -12.13 9.95 -2.70
N ILE A 405 -13.10 9.23 -3.24
CA ILE A 405 -12.93 7.87 -3.77
C ILE A 405 -11.92 7.85 -4.93
N THR A 406 -11.93 8.87 -5.78
CA THR A 406 -10.97 8.98 -6.90
C THR A 406 -9.60 9.52 -6.47
N ILE A 407 -9.33 9.61 -5.15
CA ILE A 407 -8.08 10.10 -4.59
C ILE A 407 -7.74 11.49 -5.15
N TRP A 408 -8.71 12.43 -5.08
CA TRP A 408 -8.58 13.80 -5.58
C TRP A 408 -8.14 13.85 -7.04
N PHE A 409 -8.55 12.89 -7.85
CA PHE A 409 -8.19 12.74 -9.27
C PHE A 409 -6.67 12.65 -9.55
N ILE A 410 -5.85 12.35 -8.55
CA ILE A 410 -4.38 12.28 -8.70
C ILE A 410 -4.01 11.30 -9.84
N ASN A 411 -4.62 10.11 -9.87
CA ASN A 411 -4.39 9.13 -10.93
C ASN A 411 -4.77 9.67 -12.32
N SER A 412 -5.87 10.39 -12.42
CA SER A 412 -6.31 10.94 -13.70
C SER A 412 -5.47 12.15 -14.13
N MET A 413 -5.00 12.96 -13.19
CA MET A 413 -4.13 14.10 -13.48
C MET A 413 -2.72 13.66 -13.88
N SER A 414 -2.19 12.63 -13.28
CA SER A 414 -0.87 12.08 -13.64
C SER A 414 -0.89 11.35 -14.99
N THR A 415 -1.98 10.65 -15.33
CA THR A 415 -2.05 9.83 -16.54
C THR A 415 -2.53 10.56 -17.78
N LYS A 416 -3.44 11.53 -17.67
CA LYS A 416 -4.04 12.24 -18.82
C LYS A 416 -3.04 12.96 -19.74
N PRO A 417 -2.05 13.71 -19.26
CA PRO A 417 -1.07 14.36 -20.14
C PRO A 417 -0.24 13.34 -20.91
N PHE A 418 0.19 12.26 -20.24
CA PHE A 418 0.95 11.18 -20.87
C PHE A 418 0.10 10.37 -21.85
N TYR A 419 -1.19 10.15 -21.57
CA TYR A 419 -2.08 9.42 -22.48
C TYR A 419 -2.17 10.08 -23.85
N LYS A 420 -2.19 11.42 -23.94
CA LYS A 420 -2.18 12.13 -25.22
C LYS A 420 -0.89 11.87 -26.03
N ILE A 421 0.24 11.80 -25.34
CA ILE A 421 1.54 11.51 -25.95
C ILE A 421 1.58 10.03 -26.38
N PHE A 422 1.20 9.10 -25.50
CA PHE A 422 1.14 7.68 -25.80
C PHE A 422 0.18 7.34 -26.94
N LYS A 423 -0.98 8.04 -27.03
CA LYS A 423 -1.91 7.85 -28.14
C LYS A 423 -1.27 8.22 -29.49
N LYS A 424 -0.46 9.28 -29.55
CA LYS A 424 0.30 9.64 -30.76
C LYS A 424 1.40 8.59 -31.05
N MET A 425 2.11 8.14 -30.03
CA MET A 425 3.11 7.08 -30.19
C MET A 425 2.51 5.74 -30.62
N MET A 426 1.32 5.37 -30.11
CA MET A 426 0.62 4.17 -30.57
C MET A 426 0.17 4.27 -32.02
N MET A 427 -0.21 5.46 -32.51
CA MET A 427 -0.46 5.65 -33.94
C MET A 427 0.79 5.40 -34.76
N ILE A 428 1.95 5.90 -34.34
CA ILE A 428 3.23 5.70 -35.03
C ILE A 428 3.64 4.21 -35.00
N LEU A 429 3.49 3.54 -33.85
CA LEU A 429 3.74 2.11 -33.71
C LEU A 429 2.80 1.25 -34.58
N ASN A 430 1.53 1.62 -34.68
CA ASN A 430 0.60 0.95 -35.57
C ASN A 430 0.91 1.20 -37.06
N PHE A 431 1.45 2.38 -37.38
CA PHE A 431 1.97 2.69 -38.71
C PHE A 431 3.16 1.81 -39.04
N ASP A 432 4.09 1.68 -38.09
CA ASP A 432 5.29 0.86 -38.25
C ASP A 432 4.96 -0.63 -38.38
N LYS A 433 4.20 -1.19 -37.44
CA LYS A 433 3.83 -2.61 -37.44
C LYS A 433 2.85 -3.00 -38.55
N ASN A 434 1.86 -2.20 -38.85
CA ASN A 434 0.84 -2.58 -39.83
C ASN A 434 1.18 -2.16 -41.25
N TRP A 435 1.83 -1.01 -41.45
CA TRP A 435 2.13 -0.52 -42.78
C TRP A 435 3.49 -0.97 -43.28
N GLN A 436 4.55 -0.72 -42.54
CA GLN A 436 5.91 -1.07 -42.99
C GLN A 436 6.13 -2.59 -42.99
N GLU A 437 5.64 -3.31 -41.99
CA GLU A 437 5.75 -4.78 -42.00
C GLU A 437 4.80 -5.43 -43.02
N MET A 438 3.66 -4.84 -43.34
CA MET A 438 2.79 -5.34 -44.42
C MET A 438 3.42 -5.14 -45.78
N TYR A 439 4.08 -4.01 -46.06
CA TYR A 439 4.75 -3.77 -47.34
C TYR A 439 6.16 -4.42 -47.44
N GLY A 440 6.74 -4.77 -46.31
CA GLY A 440 8.03 -5.47 -46.23
C GLY A 440 7.89 -7.00 -46.13
N PRO A 441 8.24 -7.57 -44.98
CA PRO A 441 8.36 -9.03 -44.82
C PRO A 441 7.04 -9.77 -44.95
N ASN A 442 5.91 -9.22 -44.47
CA ASN A 442 4.63 -9.89 -44.54
C ASN A 442 4.05 -10.00 -45.95
N MET A 443 4.29 -8.98 -46.80
CA MET A 443 3.84 -9.04 -48.16
C MET A 443 4.65 -10.02 -49.00
N ILE A 444 5.98 -10.09 -48.77
CA ILE A 444 6.86 -11.08 -49.39
C ILE A 444 6.46 -12.49 -48.98
N PHE A 445 6.12 -12.68 -47.70
CA PHE A 445 5.64 -13.97 -47.17
C PHE A 445 4.28 -14.36 -47.78
N TYR A 446 3.35 -13.40 -47.89
CA TYR A 446 2.04 -13.61 -48.48
C TYR A 446 2.10 -13.90 -49.98
N THR A 447 2.95 -13.20 -50.71
CA THR A 447 3.18 -13.48 -52.15
C THR A 447 3.86 -14.84 -52.31
N TYR A 448 4.83 -15.19 -51.48
CA TYR A 448 5.46 -16.51 -51.49
C TYR A 448 4.48 -17.64 -51.22
N LYS A 449 3.60 -17.48 -50.21
CA LYS A 449 2.54 -18.44 -49.88
C LYS A 449 1.53 -18.59 -51.03
N ASN A 450 1.15 -17.52 -51.69
CA ASN A 450 0.25 -17.58 -52.86
C ASN A 450 0.89 -18.22 -54.08
N ILE A 451 2.22 -18.07 -54.27
CA ILE A 451 2.97 -18.75 -55.32
C ILE A 451 3.09 -20.24 -55.05
N THR A 452 3.35 -20.65 -53.82
CA THR A 452 3.49 -22.05 -53.44
C THR A 452 2.14 -22.81 -53.43
N HIS A 453 1.02 -22.09 -53.23
CA HIS A 453 -0.33 -22.69 -53.30
C HIS A 453 -0.89 -22.83 -54.74
N LYS A 454 -0.20 -22.29 -55.75
CA LYS A 454 -0.56 -22.53 -57.18
C LYS A 454 0.32 -23.66 -57.75
N PRO A 455 -0.20 -24.90 -57.89
CA PRO A 455 0.59 -26.08 -58.28
C PRO A 455 1.03 -26.10 -59.72
N SER A 456 0.99 -25.01 -60.47
CA SER A 456 1.28 -24.97 -61.89
C SER A 456 2.16 -23.81 -62.39
N LEU A 457 2.85 -23.14 -61.50
CA LEU A 457 3.91 -22.20 -61.93
C LEU A 457 5.17 -23.01 -62.20
N SER A 458 5.27 -23.55 -63.44
CA SER A 458 6.53 -24.07 -63.95
C SER A 458 7.63 -23.05 -63.77
N MET A 459 8.87 -23.49 -63.40
CA MET A 459 10.05 -22.60 -63.23
C MET A 459 10.39 -21.77 -64.49
N LYS A 460 9.62 -21.93 -65.56
CA LYS A 460 9.72 -21.20 -66.80
C LYS A 460 8.76 -20.02 -66.94
N SER A 461 8.02 -19.66 -65.88
CA SER A 461 7.14 -18.50 -65.96
C SER A 461 7.98 -17.20 -65.98
N PRO A 462 7.64 -16.24 -66.88
CA PRO A 462 8.41 -14.99 -66.98
C PRO A 462 8.41 -14.18 -65.69
N LEU A 463 7.42 -14.40 -64.82
CA LEU A 463 7.31 -13.76 -63.53
C LEU A 463 8.34 -14.27 -62.50
N PHE A 464 8.72 -15.57 -62.55
CA PHE A 464 9.77 -16.11 -61.70
C PHE A 464 11.13 -15.60 -62.12
N MET A 465 11.38 -15.53 -63.46
CA MET A 465 12.62 -14.95 -63.98
C MET A 465 12.76 -13.45 -63.65
N MET A 466 11.69 -12.66 -63.68
CA MET A 466 11.70 -11.27 -63.26
C MET A 466 11.97 -11.09 -61.77
N LEU A 467 11.41 -11.92 -60.90
CA LEU A 467 11.66 -11.90 -59.48
C LEU A 467 13.13 -12.29 -59.14
N MET A 468 13.67 -13.26 -59.81
CA MET A 468 15.09 -13.64 -59.63
C MET A 468 16.02 -12.56 -60.16
N LEU A 469 15.70 -11.90 -61.27
CA LEU A 469 16.47 -10.77 -61.80
C LEU A 469 16.42 -9.55 -60.88
N SER A 470 15.24 -9.23 -60.29
CA SER A 470 15.12 -8.14 -59.36
C SER A 470 15.86 -8.42 -58.05
N ALA A 471 15.86 -9.65 -57.55
CA ALA A 471 16.64 -10.04 -56.38
C ALA A 471 18.16 -9.98 -56.63
N LEU A 472 18.62 -10.40 -57.83
CA LEU A 472 20.03 -10.27 -58.25
C LEU A 472 20.44 -8.80 -58.38
N LEU A 473 19.60 -7.92 -58.95
CA LEU A 473 19.85 -6.49 -59.02
C LEU A 473 19.97 -5.83 -57.65
N MET A 474 19.11 -6.24 -56.68
CA MET A 474 19.21 -5.73 -55.32
C MET A 474 20.48 -6.21 -54.59
N ILE A 475 20.92 -7.45 -54.82
CA ILE A 475 22.18 -7.97 -54.29
C ILE A 475 23.38 -7.23 -54.90
N ILE A 476 23.37 -6.93 -56.20
CA ILE A 476 24.43 -6.15 -56.88
C ILE A 476 24.47 -4.72 -56.38
N LEU A 477 23.32 -4.09 -56.12
CA LEU A 477 23.23 -2.74 -55.54
C LEU A 477 23.68 -2.67 -54.06
N ILE A 478 23.66 -3.75 -53.35
CA ILE A 478 24.19 -3.83 -51.98
C ILE A 478 25.68 -4.12 -51.95
N MET A 479 26.23 -4.70 -53.04
CA MET A 479 27.66 -5.02 -53.16
C MET A 479 28.49 -3.91 -53.82
N VAL A 480 27.90 -2.88 -54.43
CA VAL A 480 28.51 -1.66 -54.94
C VAL A 480 28.32 -0.52 -53.96
#